data_443599a2602b1721bf804ce04756f045
#
_entry.id   443599a2602b1721bf804ce04756f045
#
_cell.length_a   1.000
_cell.length_b   1.000
_cell.length_c   1.000
_cell.angle_alpha   90.00
_cell.angle_beta   90.00
_cell.angle_gamma   90.00
#
_symmetry.space_group_name_H-M   'P 1'
#
loop_
_entity.id
_entity.type
_entity.pdbx_description
1 polymer ?
#
loop_
_entity_poly.entity_id
_entity_poly.type
_entity_poly.pdbx_seq_one_letter_code
_entity_poly.pdbx_strand_id
1 'polypeptide(L)'
;MPGTIDHLIDELRDKYRRPAPGADLLVSNIYDMLMATVANVKDLGSGVIGGVECDHLAFRTKEVDWQIWIAQGTRPYPCRYVITSPRVAQAPQYGITIRNWKTGDEVGSEDFSFKNATSATKKELADLPNMDELPQIFAIGGRK
;
A
#
# COMPACT_ATOMS: atom_id res chain seq x y z
N MET A 1 -16.74 -11.17 9.53
CA MET A 1 -16.07 -10.32 8.55
C MET A 1 -15.51 -9.10 9.28
N PRO A 2 -14.24 -8.70 9.09
CA PRO A 2 -13.68 -7.53 9.76
C PRO A 2 -14.54 -6.28 9.47
N GLY A 3 -14.78 -5.45 10.49
CA GLY A 3 -15.63 -4.26 10.35
C GLY A 3 -14.90 -3.01 9.83
N THR A 4 -13.56 -3.06 9.72
CA THR A 4 -12.72 -1.95 9.26
C THR A 4 -11.61 -2.44 8.35
N ILE A 5 -11.02 -1.54 7.56
CA ILE A 5 -9.87 -1.85 6.70
C ILE A 5 -8.66 -2.24 7.56
N ASP A 6 -8.40 -1.53 8.65
CA ASP A 6 -7.32 -1.84 9.58
C ASP A 6 -7.42 -3.30 10.07
N HIS A 7 -8.59 -3.69 10.56
CA HIS A 7 -8.83 -5.06 11.04
C HIS A 7 -8.66 -6.10 9.91
N LEU A 8 -9.09 -5.79 8.69
CA LEU A 8 -8.89 -6.68 7.54
C LEU A 8 -7.40 -6.88 7.23
N ILE A 9 -6.62 -5.81 7.22
CA ILE A 9 -5.18 -5.85 6.95
C ILE A 9 -4.46 -6.64 8.04
N ASP A 10 -4.80 -6.42 9.31
CA ASP A 10 -4.25 -7.16 10.45
C ASP A 10 -4.58 -8.66 10.34
N GLU A 11 -5.83 -9.00 10.03
CA GLU A 11 -6.25 -10.40 9.88
C GLU A 11 -5.54 -11.09 8.71
N LEU A 12 -5.40 -10.39 7.57
CA LEU A 12 -4.65 -10.90 6.41
C LEU A 12 -3.18 -11.16 6.78
N ARG A 13 -2.53 -10.24 7.47
CA ARG A 13 -1.12 -10.35 7.87
C ARG A 13 -0.91 -11.43 8.92
N ASP A 14 -1.65 -11.38 10.03
CA ASP A 14 -1.34 -12.15 11.24
C ASP A 14 -1.92 -13.56 11.20
N LYS A 15 -3.15 -13.72 10.71
CA LYS A 15 -3.85 -15.00 10.65
C LYS A 15 -3.57 -15.77 9.37
N TYR A 16 -3.68 -15.07 8.24
CA TYR A 16 -3.55 -15.72 6.92
C TYR A 16 -2.14 -15.64 6.33
N ARG A 17 -1.24 -14.85 6.95
CA ARG A 17 0.13 -14.62 6.47
C ARG A 17 0.19 -14.17 5.00
N ARG A 18 -0.79 -13.38 4.61
CA ARG A 18 -0.94 -12.82 3.27
C ARG A 18 -0.70 -11.31 3.32
N PRO A 19 0.52 -10.85 3.05
CA PRO A 19 0.80 -9.44 2.97
C PRO A 19 0.00 -8.82 1.81
N ALA A 20 -0.47 -7.60 2.03
CA ALA A 20 -1.13 -6.79 1.01
C ALA A 20 -0.28 -5.52 0.79
N PRO A 21 0.84 -5.61 0.05
CA PRO A 21 1.73 -4.47 -0.15
C PRO A 21 0.98 -3.27 -0.71
N GLY A 22 1.17 -2.10 -0.10
CA GLY A 22 0.48 -0.88 -0.47
C GLY A 22 -0.92 -0.71 0.12
N ALA A 23 -1.52 -1.74 0.71
CA ALA A 23 -2.72 -1.59 1.53
C ALA A 23 -2.44 -0.75 2.80
N ASP A 24 -1.18 -0.66 3.19
CA ASP A 24 -0.69 0.26 4.22
C ASP A 24 -1.16 1.70 4.00
N LEU A 25 -1.33 2.13 2.73
CA LEU A 25 -1.84 3.46 2.39
C LEU A 25 -3.30 3.69 2.78
N LEU A 26 -4.02 2.65 3.21
CA LEU A 26 -5.44 2.69 3.56
C LEU A 26 -5.70 2.59 5.07
N VAL A 27 -4.65 2.40 5.89
CA VAL A 27 -4.81 2.33 7.35
C VAL A 27 -4.98 3.72 7.95
N SER A 28 -5.68 3.78 9.09
CA SER A 28 -6.01 5.05 9.75
C SER A 28 -4.81 5.76 10.36
N ASN A 29 -3.76 5.00 10.76
CA ASN A 29 -2.53 5.53 11.36
C ASN A 29 -1.31 5.39 10.44
N ILE A 30 -1.51 5.61 9.15
CA ILE A 30 -0.51 5.41 8.09
C ILE A 30 0.85 6.06 8.38
N TYR A 31 0.85 7.30 8.87
CA TYR A 31 2.10 8.02 9.13
C TYR A 31 2.95 7.30 10.19
N ASP A 32 2.36 6.98 11.34
CA ASP A 32 3.06 6.33 12.43
C ASP A 32 3.57 4.95 12.00
N MET A 33 2.75 4.21 11.26
CA MET A 33 3.12 2.88 10.77
C MET A 33 4.26 2.93 9.76
N LEU A 34 4.21 3.80 8.77
CA LEU A 34 5.25 3.92 7.75
C LEU A 34 6.56 4.46 8.33
N MET A 35 6.49 5.39 9.30
CA MET A 35 7.66 6.02 9.90
C MET A 35 8.30 5.22 11.03
N ALA A 36 7.60 4.24 11.61
CA ALA A 36 8.05 3.49 12.79
C ALA A 36 9.43 2.85 12.67
N THR A 37 9.82 2.42 11.48
CA THR A 37 11.10 1.72 11.24
C THR A 37 12.05 2.49 10.32
N VAL A 38 11.71 3.73 9.98
CA VAL A 38 12.53 4.55 9.08
C VAL A 38 13.81 4.98 9.77
N ALA A 39 14.94 4.65 9.16
CA ALA A 39 16.28 5.02 9.62
C ALA A 39 16.85 6.25 8.88
N ASN A 40 16.39 6.48 7.64
CA ASN A 40 16.85 7.59 6.82
C ASN A 40 15.74 8.07 5.88
N VAL A 41 15.65 9.38 5.70
CA VAL A 41 14.73 10.04 4.78
C VAL A 41 15.51 10.92 3.83
N LYS A 42 15.15 10.92 2.55
CA LYS A 42 15.75 11.80 1.55
C LYS A 42 14.65 12.42 0.69
N ASP A 43 14.70 13.73 0.59
CA ASP A 43 13.95 14.48 -0.42
C ASP A 43 14.68 14.36 -1.76
N LEU A 44 13.99 13.87 -2.78
CA LEU A 44 14.49 13.70 -4.14
C LEU A 44 14.00 14.79 -5.09
N GLY A 45 13.32 15.81 -4.56
CA GLY A 45 12.78 16.92 -5.32
C GLY A 45 11.38 16.65 -5.84
N SER A 46 11.06 17.18 -7.02
CA SER A 46 9.74 17.04 -7.63
C SER A 46 9.77 16.09 -8.82
N GLY A 47 8.60 15.55 -9.16
CA GLY A 47 8.39 14.70 -10.34
C GLY A 47 6.95 14.76 -10.81
N VAL A 48 6.68 14.27 -12.01
CA VAL A 48 5.33 14.25 -12.58
C VAL A 48 4.84 12.82 -12.74
N ILE A 49 3.72 12.48 -12.11
CA ILE A 49 3.09 11.17 -12.20
C ILE A 49 1.70 11.33 -12.83
N GLY A 50 1.53 10.79 -14.03
CA GLY A 50 0.24 10.87 -14.74
C GLY A 50 -0.26 12.29 -14.99
N GLY A 51 0.67 13.26 -15.17
CA GLY A 51 0.33 14.67 -15.36
C GLY A 51 0.17 15.48 -14.08
N VAL A 52 0.35 14.85 -12.90
CA VAL A 52 0.27 15.49 -11.59
C VAL A 52 1.66 15.79 -11.07
N GLU A 53 1.93 17.04 -10.68
CA GLU A 53 3.17 17.44 -10.02
C GLU A 53 3.19 16.92 -8.58
N CYS A 54 4.27 16.24 -8.21
CA CYS A 54 4.41 15.55 -6.94
C CYS A 54 5.75 15.85 -6.27
N ASP A 55 5.77 15.88 -4.95
CA ASP A 55 7.00 15.79 -4.17
C ASP A 55 7.43 14.32 -4.11
N HIS A 56 8.71 14.07 -4.33
CA HIS A 56 9.29 12.73 -4.37
C HIS A 56 10.20 12.50 -3.15
N LEU A 57 9.81 11.59 -2.29
CA LEU A 57 10.50 11.24 -1.07
C LEU A 57 10.96 9.78 -1.08
N ALA A 58 12.15 9.54 -0.55
CA ALA A 58 12.70 8.20 -0.38
C ALA A 58 13.00 7.92 1.10
N PHE A 59 12.73 6.70 1.50
CA PHE A 59 12.84 6.24 2.88
C PHE A 59 13.61 4.92 2.92
N ARG A 60 14.49 4.80 3.89
CA ARG A 60 15.24 3.58 4.15
C ARG A 60 14.87 3.00 5.49
N THR A 61 14.57 1.70 5.50
CA THR A 61 14.41 0.93 6.73
C THR A 61 15.47 -0.18 6.80
N LYS A 62 15.42 -0.98 7.84
CA LYS A 62 16.32 -2.14 7.96
C LYS A 62 16.03 -3.23 6.92
N GLU A 63 14.76 -3.42 6.53
CA GLU A 63 14.33 -4.53 5.69
C GLU A 63 14.05 -4.12 4.25
N VAL A 64 13.43 -2.96 4.04
CA VAL A 64 13.04 -2.46 2.73
C VAL A 64 13.38 -0.99 2.57
N ASP A 65 13.59 -0.56 1.34
CA ASP A 65 13.56 0.85 0.95
C ASP A 65 12.21 1.14 0.29
N TRP A 66 11.67 2.32 0.49
CA TRP A 66 10.44 2.70 -0.18
C TRP A 66 10.44 4.16 -0.62
N GLN A 67 9.68 4.46 -1.64
CA GLN A 67 9.55 5.78 -2.22
C GLN A 67 8.08 6.12 -2.41
N ILE A 68 7.76 7.39 -2.22
CA ILE A 68 6.41 7.90 -2.42
C ILE A 68 6.44 9.22 -3.21
N TRP A 69 5.49 9.37 -4.10
CA TRP A 69 5.21 10.61 -4.82
C TRP A 69 3.88 11.14 -4.31
N ILE A 70 3.90 12.33 -3.72
CA ILE A 70 2.73 12.96 -3.10
C ILE A 70 2.35 14.17 -3.94
N ALA A 71 1.09 14.23 -4.40
CA ALA A 71 0.56 15.35 -5.16
C ALA A 71 0.75 16.68 -4.41
N GLN A 72 1.28 17.68 -5.09
CA GLN A 72 1.36 19.03 -4.55
C GLN A 72 -0.01 19.68 -4.53
N GLY A 73 -0.21 20.67 -3.64
CA GLY A 73 -1.42 21.47 -3.57
C GLY A 73 -2.17 21.34 -2.24
N THR A 74 -3.42 21.77 -2.23
CA THR A 74 -4.24 21.88 -1.00
C THR A 74 -4.82 20.56 -0.51
N ARG A 75 -4.87 19.55 -1.36
CA ARG A 75 -5.35 18.18 -1.03
C ARG A 75 -4.33 17.15 -1.49
N PRO A 76 -3.21 16.99 -0.77
CA PRO A 76 -2.17 16.04 -1.13
C PRO A 76 -2.67 14.60 -1.05
N TYR A 77 -2.25 13.77 -1.99
CA TYR A 77 -2.53 12.33 -2.00
C TYR A 77 -1.35 11.56 -2.62
N PRO A 78 -1.17 10.28 -2.31
CA PRO A 78 -0.12 9.48 -2.91
C PRO A 78 -0.45 9.17 -4.38
N CYS A 79 0.39 9.63 -5.31
CA CYS A 79 0.26 9.35 -6.75
C CYS A 79 0.96 8.05 -7.13
N ARG A 80 2.07 7.76 -6.48
CA ARG A 80 2.86 6.55 -6.70
C ARG A 80 3.57 6.13 -5.42
N TYR A 81 3.68 4.82 -5.23
CA TYR A 81 4.36 4.20 -4.11
C TYR A 81 5.17 3.01 -4.62
N VAL A 82 6.44 2.91 -4.24
CA VAL A 82 7.35 1.85 -4.66
C VAL A 82 8.07 1.30 -3.44
N ILE A 83 8.03 -0.01 -3.27
CA ILE A 83 8.77 -0.74 -2.23
C ILE A 83 9.87 -1.54 -2.92
N THR A 84 11.09 -1.43 -2.44
CA THR A 84 12.24 -2.18 -2.91
C THR A 84 12.77 -3.08 -1.81
N SER A 85 13.07 -4.33 -2.12
CA SER A 85 13.67 -5.29 -1.19
C SER A 85 15.17 -5.46 -1.47
N PRO A 86 16.04 -4.59 -0.93
CA PRO A 86 17.46 -4.54 -1.29
C PRO A 86 18.25 -5.76 -0.80
N ARG A 87 17.70 -6.54 0.14
CA ARG A 87 18.32 -7.76 0.69
C ARG A 87 18.03 -9.02 -0.11
N VAL A 88 17.14 -8.92 -1.09
CA VAL A 88 16.81 -10.02 -2.01
C VAL A 88 17.60 -9.85 -3.28
N ALA A 89 18.07 -10.96 -3.86
CA ALA A 89 18.82 -10.94 -5.11
C ALA A 89 18.03 -10.17 -6.19
N GLN A 90 18.73 -9.32 -6.93
CA GLN A 90 18.17 -8.42 -7.95
C GLN A 90 17.31 -7.28 -7.39
N ALA A 91 17.24 -7.09 -6.08
CA ALA A 91 16.49 -6.02 -5.42
C ALA A 91 15.08 -5.80 -6.03
N PRO A 92 14.18 -6.79 -5.97
CA PRO A 92 12.88 -6.71 -6.61
C PRO A 92 12.08 -5.53 -6.07
N GLN A 93 11.23 -4.97 -6.95
CA GLN A 93 10.39 -3.83 -6.63
C GLN A 93 8.92 -4.16 -6.81
N TYR A 94 8.11 -3.63 -5.89
CA TYR A 94 6.66 -3.62 -5.99
C TYR A 94 6.19 -2.17 -6.12
N GLY A 95 5.51 -1.84 -7.21
CA GLY A 95 5.08 -0.48 -7.49
C GLY A 95 3.57 -0.35 -7.68
N ILE A 96 3.00 0.68 -7.08
CA ILE A 96 1.60 1.06 -7.23
C ILE A 96 1.52 2.46 -7.81
N THR A 97 0.70 2.65 -8.83
CA THR A 97 0.32 3.98 -9.32
C THR A 97 -1.16 4.20 -9.02
N ILE A 98 -1.47 5.27 -8.30
CA ILE A 98 -2.81 5.59 -7.83
C ILE A 98 -3.42 6.62 -8.78
N ARG A 99 -4.65 6.38 -9.19
CA ARG A 99 -5.41 7.27 -10.08
C ARG A 99 -6.79 7.52 -9.46
N ASN A 100 -7.37 8.67 -9.78
CA ASN A 100 -8.74 9.01 -9.37
C ASN A 100 -8.94 8.94 -7.84
N TRP A 101 -8.04 9.56 -7.10
CA TRP A 101 -8.15 9.64 -5.64
C TRP A 101 -9.36 10.47 -5.24
N LYS A 102 -10.26 9.88 -4.45
CA LYS A 102 -11.47 10.51 -3.92
C LYS A 102 -11.46 10.50 -2.40
N THR A 103 -11.96 11.54 -1.78
CA THR A 103 -12.05 11.68 -0.32
C THR A 103 -13.32 12.39 0.12
N GLY A 104 -13.69 12.26 1.39
CA GLY A 104 -14.83 12.96 1.97
C GLY A 104 -16.15 12.58 1.30
N ASP A 105 -16.96 13.59 0.99
CA ASP A 105 -18.31 13.41 0.42
C ASP A 105 -18.31 12.71 -0.94
N GLU A 106 -17.21 12.81 -1.69
CA GLU A 106 -17.06 12.11 -2.97
C GLU A 106 -17.06 10.58 -2.79
N VAL A 107 -16.64 10.09 -1.62
CA VAL A 107 -16.62 8.66 -1.29
C VAL A 107 -17.95 8.20 -0.70
N GLY A 108 -18.66 9.07 0.02
CA GLY A 108 -19.91 8.74 0.68
C GLY A 108 -21.05 8.30 -0.24
N SER A 109 -20.98 8.68 -1.53
CA SER A 109 -21.96 8.28 -2.56
C SER A 109 -21.56 7.03 -3.35
N GLU A 110 -20.40 6.46 -3.10
CA GLU A 110 -19.90 5.30 -3.86
C GLU A 110 -20.54 3.99 -3.37
N ASP A 111 -20.89 3.13 -4.32
CA ASP A 111 -21.36 1.78 -4.05
C ASP A 111 -20.15 0.81 -4.00
N PHE A 112 -19.77 0.39 -2.81
CA PHE A 112 -18.69 -0.57 -2.58
C PHE A 112 -19.14 -2.03 -2.65
N SER A 113 -20.37 -2.32 -3.08
CA SER A 113 -20.83 -3.68 -3.25
C SER A 113 -20.06 -4.39 -4.38
N PHE A 114 -19.73 -5.66 -4.16
CA PHE A 114 -19.07 -6.47 -5.18
C PHE A 114 -20.03 -6.75 -6.34
N LYS A 115 -19.77 -6.14 -7.49
CA LYS A 115 -20.50 -6.37 -8.73
C LYS A 115 -19.83 -7.51 -9.49
N ASN A 116 -20.36 -8.71 -9.35
CA ASN A 116 -19.80 -9.93 -9.96
C ASN A 116 -20.02 -10.00 -11.48
N ALA A 117 -19.41 -9.08 -12.24
CA ALA A 117 -19.52 -9.01 -13.69
C ALA A 117 -18.92 -10.23 -14.42
N THR A 118 -18.03 -10.97 -13.76
CA THR A 118 -17.33 -12.14 -14.33
C THR A 118 -17.91 -13.47 -13.91
N SER A 119 -19.03 -13.48 -13.17
CA SER A 119 -19.63 -14.69 -12.59
C SER A 119 -18.64 -15.52 -11.73
N ALA A 120 -17.75 -14.83 -11.03
CA ALA A 120 -16.76 -15.47 -10.16
C ALA A 120 -17.44 -16.17 -8.99
N THR A 121 -16.94 -17.34 -8.60
CA THR A 121 -17.43 -18.07 -7.44
C THR A 121 -16.80 -17.51 -6.16
N LYS A 122 -17.65 -17.14 -5.19
CA LYS A 122 -17.19 -16.73 -3.85
C LYS A 122 -16.45 -17.90 -3.19
N LYS A 123 -15.26 -17.62 -2.66
CA LYS A 123 -14.49 -18.56 -1.85
C LYS A 123 -14.20 -17.95 -0.48
N GLU A 124 -14.04 -18.79 0.52
CA GLU A 124 -13.54 -18.35 1.82
C GLU A 124 -12.01 -18.14 1.73
N LEU A 125 -11.51 -17.20 2.52
CA LEU A 125 -10.09 -16.84 2.51
C LEU A 125 -9.17 -18.04 2.85
N ALA A 126 -9.65 -18.92 3.72
CA ALA A 126 -8.95 -20.13 4.13
C ALA A 126 -8.80 -21.17 3.00
N ASP A 127 -9.71 -21.14 2.02
CA ASP A 127 -9.74 -22.11 0.91
C ASP A 127 -8.94 -21.64 -0.32
N LEU A 128 -8.38 -20.42 -0.24
CA LEU A 128 -7.56 -19.93 -1.34
C LEU A 128 -6.19 -20.63 -1.29
N PRO A 129 -5.70 -21.14 -2.44
CA PRO A 129 -4.35 -21.69 -2.51
C PRO A 129 -3.33 -20.63 -2.11
N ASN A 130 -2.16 -21.05 -1.64
CA ASN A 130 -1.04 -20.15 -1.41
C ASN A 130 -0.74 -19.43 -2.73
N MET A 131 -1.17 -18.19 -2.81
CA MET A 131 -0.84 -17.32 -3.92
C MET A 131 0.49 -16.65 -3.57
N ASP A 132 1.59 -17.26 -3.96
CA ASP A 132 2.96 -16.75 -3.76
C ASP A 132 3.27 -15.51 -4.62
N GLU A 133 2.26 -14.90 -5.23
CA GLU A 133 2.42 -13.78 -6.14
C GLU A 133 2.87 -12.47 -5.46
N LEU A 134 2.66 -12.36 -4.13
CA LEU A 134 3.09 -11.20 -3.36
C LEU A 134 3.94 -11.66 -2.17
N PRO A 135 5.25 -11.81 -2.37
CA PRO A 135 6.14 -12.26 -1.32
C PRO A 135 6.15 -11.29 -0.13
N GLN A 136 6.28 -11.84 1.08
CA GLN A 136 6.38 -11.09 2.34
C GLN A 136 7.53 -10.07 2.38
N ILE A 137 8.44 -10.13 1.41
CA ILE A 137 9.57 -9.22 1.26
C ILE A 137 9.16 -7.76 0.98
N PHE A 138 7.91 -7.51 0.60
CA PHE A 138 7.39 -6.15 0.37
C PHE A 138 6.53 -5.63 1.53
N ALA A 139 6.39 -6.37 2.62
CA ALA A 139 5.65 -5.91 3.77
C ALA A 139 6.43 -4.80 4.50
N ILE A 140 5.81 -3.64 4.68
CA ILE A 140 6.28 -2.57 5.55
C ILE A 140 5.55 -2.70 6.89
N GLY A 141 6.24 -2.51 7.98
CA GLY A 141 5.69 -2.74 9.30
C GLY A 141 6.23 -4.05 9.86
N GLY A 142 7.30 -3.89 10.63
CA GLY A 142 8.05 -4.99 11.19
C GLY A 142 7.21 -5.90 12.07
N ARG A 143 7.55 -7.16 12.04
CA ARG A 143 7.20 -8.09 13.10
C ARG A 143 7.62 -7.50 14.44
N LYS A 144 6.66 -7.37 15.34
CA LYS A 144 6.97 -7.29 16.76
C LYS A 144 7.49 -8.66 17.20
#